data_ffb5691db7d7cbc9bfa7e3f28c846e67
#
_entry.id   ffb5691db7d7cbc9bfa7e3f28c846e67
#
_cell.length_a   1.000
_cell.length_b   1.000
_cell.length_c   1.000
_cell.angle_alpha   90.00
_cell.angle_beta   90.00
_cell.angle_gamma   90.00
#
_symmetry.space_group_name_H-M   'P 1'
#
loop_
_entity.id
_entity.type
_entity.pdbx_description
1 polymer ?
#
loop_
_entity_poly.entity_id
_entity_poly.type
_entity_poly.pdbx_seq_one_letter_code
_entity_poly.pdbx_strand_id
1 'polypeptide(L)'
;MRGLKYLLLGFFVWAISTVSVEGIRDFMQIPYGLIADVKMLNFFRHIGETGLIVLSVLAAASVFFPNFWCRFLCPYGALLGLTSWMSPTKIRRNPEPCIDCAKCAKACPSSLPVDKLVFIKSVECTGCLECVAVCPAECALYMGLPTLGATNGKPRALPAWAMAAGITVLFFGIDGLAKATGHWQTPIPQSVYQSLVPNADQAAHSMPGR
;
A
#
# COMPACT_ATOMS: atom_id res chain seq x y z
N MET A 1 19.21 2.84 -4.49
CA MET A 1 18.49 2.58 -3.23
C MET A 1 17.06 2.04 -3.41
N ARG A 2 16.37 2.27 -4.54
CA ARG A 2 14.99 1.78 -4.78
C ARG A 2 14.84 0.24 -4.80
N GLY A 3 15.92 -0.51 -4.99
CA GLY A 3 15.91 -1.98 -4.99
C GLY A 3 15.79 -2.64 -3.60
N LEU A 4 16.11 -1.93 -2.52
CA LEU A 4 16.16 -2.50 -1.18
C LEU A 4 14.81 -3.08 -0.73
N LYS A 5 13.69 -2.40 -1.04
CA LYS A 5 12.34 -2.89 -0.73
C LYS A 5 12.02 -4.24 -1.41
N TYR A 6 12.55 -4.48 -2.62
CA TYR A 6 12.36 -5.76 -3.32
C TYR A 6 13.22 -6.88 -2.73
N LEU A 7 14.41 -6.56 -2.24
CA LEU A 7 15.22 -7.52 -1.48
C LEU A 7 14.51 -7.91 -0.18
N LEU A 8 13.96 -6.93 0.54
CA LEU A 8 13.15 -7.19 1.75
C LEU A 8 11.90 -8.02 1.42
N LEU A 9 11.19 -7.70 0.34
CA LEU A 9 10.05 -8.50 -0.10
C LEU A 9 10.47 -9.93 -0.42
N GLY A 10 11.56 -10.12 -1.18
CA GLY A 10 12.11 -11.44 -1.49
C GLY A 10 12.51 -12.22 -0.23
N PHE A 11 13.13 -11.56 0.74
CA PHE A 11 13.45 -12.16 2.03
C PHE A 11 12.21 -12.60 2.80
N PHE A 12 11.16 -11.77 2.86
CA PHE A 12 9.91 -12.13 3.54
C PHE A 12 9.18 -13.29 2.83
N VAL A 13 9.11 -13.26 1.50
CA VAL A 13 8.52 -14.36 0.72
C VAL A 13 9.28 -15.66 0.95
N TRP A 14 10.63 -15.60 0.92
CA TRP A 14 11.47 -16.75 1.22
C TRP A 14 11.24 -17.25 2.64
N ALA A 15 11.25 -16.36 3.65
CA ALA A 15 11.02 -16.72 5.05
C ALA A 15 9.66 -17.39 5.25
N ILE A 16 8.59 -16.86 4.62
CA ILE A 16 7.24 -17.46 4.71
C ILE A 16 7.21 -18.81 3.99
N SER A 17 7.87 -18.96 2.84
CA SER A 17 7.90 -20.20 2.08
C SER A 17 8.64 -21.35 2.78
N THR A 18 9.53 -21.03 3.75
CA THR A 18 10.22 -22.04 4.57
C THR A 18 9.38 -22.55 5.73
N VAL A 19 8.27 -21.87 6.06
CA VAL A 19 7.35 -22.30 7.12
C VAL A 19 6.35 -23.29 6.54
N SER A 20 6.15 -24.45 7.22
CA SER A 20 5.13 -25.42 6.80
C SER A 20 3.71 -24.86 6.98
N VAL A 21 2.77 -25.35 6.20
CA VAL A 21 1.35 -24.95 6.33
C VAL A 21 0.81 -25.27 7.73
N GLU A 22 1.25 -26.38 8.31
CA GLU A 22 0.92 -26.77 9.70
C GLU A 22 1.48 -25.77 10.70
N GLY A 23 2.76 -25.37 10.55
CA GLY A 23 3.38 -24.34 11.40
C GLY A 23 2.68 -22.98 11.33
N ILE A 24 2.17 -22.57 10.14
CA ILE A 24 1.36 -21.36 10.02
C ILE A 24 0.02 -21.52 10.75
N ARG A 25 -0.62 -22.68 10.61
CA ARG A 25 -1.90 -22.96 11.28
C ARG A 25 -1.74 -22.99 12.81
N ASP A 26 -0.68 -23.63 13.30
CA ASP A 26 -0.35 -23.65 14.73
C ASP A 26 -0.06 -22.26 15.27
N PHE A 27 0.71 -21.45 14.52
CA PHE A 27 0.97 -20.04 14.88
C PHE A 27 -0.32 -19.23 15.03
N MET A 28 -1.31 -19.45 14.18
CA MET A 28 -2.61 -18.78 14.27
C MET A 28 -3.42 -19.17 15.50
N GLN A 29 -3.13 -20.32 16.12
CA GLN A 29 -3.86 -20.85 17.28
C GLN A 29 -3.15 -20.59 18.62
N ILE A 30 -1.86 -20.23 18.61
CA ILE A 30 -1.16 -19.89 19.84
C ILE A 30 -1.68 -18.57 20.45
N PRO A 31 -1.59 -18.39 21.78
CA PRO A 31 -2.06 -17.19 22.48
C PRO A 31 -1.53 -15.89 21.85
N TYR A 32 -0.28 -15.88 21.41
CA TYR A 32 0.32 -14.72 20.72
C TYR A 32 -0.42 -14.35 19.42
N GLY A 33 -0.71 -15.35 18.58
CA GLY A 33 -1.43 -15.14 17.32
C GLY A 33 -2.86 -14.65 17.55
N LEU A 34 -3.53 -15.16 18.58
CA LEU A 34 -4.91 -14.80 18.92
C LEU A 34 -5.07 -13.35 19.39
N ILE A 35 -4.04 -12.78 20.04
CA ILE A 35 -4.05 -11.42 20.60
C ILE A 35 -3.01 -10.49 19.94
N ALA A 36 -2.62 -10.79 18.72
CA ALA A 36 -1.61 -10.01 17.99
C ALA A 36 -2.00 -8.53 17.83
N ASP A 37 -3.29 -8.24 17.68
CA ASP A 37 -3.88 -6.89 17.64
C ASP A 37 -3.64 -6.13 18.95
N VAL A 38 -3.86 -6.78 20.11
CA VAL A 38 -3.61 -6.19 21.44
C VAL A 38 -2.11 -5.94 21.64
N LYS A 39 -1.26 -6.86 21.21
CA LYS A 39 0.20 -6.67 21.25
C LYS A 39 0.66 -5.50 20.41
N MET A 40 0.08 -5.36 19.22
CA MET A 40 0.36 -4.23 18.34
C MET A 40 -0.08 -2.90 18.97
N LEU A 41 -1.23 -2.86 19.65
CA LEU A 41 -1.68 -1.71 20.41
C LEU A 41 -0.74 -1.40 21.58
N ASN A 42 -0.35 -2.42 22.36
CA ASN A 42 0.55 -2.27 23.51
C ASN A 42 1.93 -1.77 23.09
N PHE A 43 2.43 -2.14 21.92
CA PHE A 43 3.67 -1.57 21.38
C PHE A 43 3.60 -0.03 21.29
N PHE A 44 2.47 0.53 20.85
CA PHE A 44 2.29 2.00 20.78
C PHE A 44 1.99 2.63 22.13
N ARG A 45 1.34 1.91 23.06
CA ARG A 45 1.05 2.42 24.42
C ARG A 45 2.29 2.43 25.33
N HIS A 46 3.19 1.48 25.13
CA HIS A 46 4.41 1.28 25.93
C HIS A 46 5.63 1.29 25.01
N ILE A 47 5.75 2.35 24.18
CA ILE A 47 6.89 2.49 23.26
C ILE A 47 8.18 2.55 24.08
N GLY A 48 9.06 1.55 23.90
CA GLY A 48 10.39 1.56 24.46
C GLY A 48 11.28 2.61 23.79
N GLU A 49 12.37 2.96 24.46
CA GLU A 49 13.34 3.96 23.99
C GLU A 49 13.81 3.67 22.55
N THR A 50 14.15 2.42 22.25
CA THR A 50 14.56 2.00 20.89
C THR A 50 13.47 2.25 19.86
N GLY A 51 12.20 1.94 20.20
CA GLY A 51 11.06 2.19 19.30
C GLY A 51 10.87 3.68 19.02
N LEU A 52 11.01 4.52 20.05
CA LEU A 52 10.92 5.96 19.92
C LEU A 52 12.04 6.51 19.02
N ILE A 53 13.29 6.04 19.20
CA ILE A 53 14.44 6.46 18.36
C ILE A 53 14.16 6.08 16.90
N VAL A 54 13.77 4.84 16.62
CA VAL A 54 13.49 4.37 15.25
C VAL A 54 12.39 5.21 14.61
N LEU A 55 11.27 5.44 15.31
CA LEU A 55 10.17 6.25 14.78
C LEU A 55 10.59 7.69 14.52
N SER A 56 11.40 8.28 15.42
CA SER A 56 11.91 9.65 15.25
C SER A 56 12.82 9.75 14.02
N VAL A 57 13.72 8.79 13.83
CA VAL A 57 14.61 8.73 12.65
C VAL A 57 13.79 8.58 11.36
N LEU A 58 12.77 7.71 11.35
CA LEU A 58 11.91 7.53 10.19
C LEU A 58 11.06 8.77 9.89
N ALA A 59 10.56 9.44 10.93
CA ALA A 59 9.84 10.70 10.78
C ALA A 59 10.74 11.79 10.19
N ALA A 60 11.95 11.97 10.74
CA ALA A 60 12.93 12.90 10.21
C ALA A 60 13.30 12.60 8.75
N ALA A 61 13.56 11.34 8.43
CA ALA A 61 13.84 10.92 7.06
C ALA A 61 12.67 11.22 6.10
N SER A 62 11.42 11.11 6.58
CA SER A 62 10.22 11.38 5.77
C SER A 62 10.01 12.89 5.49
N VAL A 63 10.58 13.76 6.30
CA VAL A 63 10.60 15.21 6.02
C VAL A 63 11.49 15.53 4.80
N PHE A 64 12.66 14.88 4.71
CA PHE A 64 13.59 15.09 3.59
C PHE A 64 13.20 14.33 2.32
N PHE A 65 12.62 13.15 2.47
CA PHE A 65 12.25 12.29 1.35
C PHE A 65 10.76 11.91 1.44
N PRO A 66 9.90 12.44 0.57
CA PRO A 66 8.48 12.09 0.56
C PRO A 66 8.28 10.57 0.50
N ASN A 67 7.42 10.06 1.40
CA ASN A 67 7.11 8.64 1.51
C ASN A 67 8.32 7.72 1.74
N PHE A 68 9.32 8.17 2.53
CA PHE A 68 10.59 7.46 2.73
C PHE A 68 10.40 5.97 3.03
N TRP A 69 9.60 5.63 4.03
CA TRP A 69 9.34 4.25 4.43
C TRP A 69 8.80 3.39 3.29
N CYS A 70 7.68 3.80 2.68
CA CYS A 70 7.01 3.04 1.62
C CYS A 70 7.86 2.94 0.35
N ARG A 71 8.71 3.95 0.10
CA ARG A 71 9.50 4.03 -1.11
C ARG A 71 10.76 3.18 -1.07
N PHE A 72 11.41 3.06 0.11
CA PHE A 72 12.73 2.43 0.22
C PHE A 72 12.75 1.15 1.04
N LEU A 73 11.93 1.03 2.08
CA LEU A 73 12.03 -0.01 3.09
C LEU A 73 10.81 -0.95 3.15
N CYS A 74 9.61 -0.47 2.82
CA CYS A 74 8.41 -1.25 3.03
C CYS A 74 8.26 -2.38 1.98
N PRO A 75 8.25 -3.66 2.38
CA PRO A 75 8.01 -4.77 1.46
C PRO A 75 6.59 -4.75 0.87
N TYR A 76 5.61 -4.25 1.65
CA TYR A 76 4.25 -4.04 1.14
C TYR A 76 4.22 -2.97 0.04
N GLY A 77 5.03 -1.90 0.18
CA GLY A 77 5.21 -0.91 -0.89
C GLY A 77 5.84 -1.51 -2.17
N ALA A 78 6.69 -2.54 -2.04
CA ALA A 78 7.20 -3.28 -3.18
C ALA A 78 6.10 -4.11 -3.87
N LEU A 79 5.26 -4.80 -3.09
CA LEU A 79 4.12 -5.57 -3.58
C LEU A 79 3.11 -4.68 -4.32
N LEU A 80 2.75 -3.53 -3.73
CA LEU A 80 1.89 -2.52 -4.38
C LEU A 80 2.52 -1.96 -5.66
N GLY A 81 3.85 -1.81 -5.70
CA GLY A 81 4.57 -1.41 -6.90
C GLY A 81 4.41 -2.43 -8.04
N LEU A 82 4.52 -3.73 -7.74
CA LEU A 82 4.32 -4.81 -8.70
C LEU A 82 2.87 -4.85 -9.22
N THR A 83 1.89 -4.74 -8.33
CA THR A 83 0.47 -4.68 -8.74
C THR A 83 0.16 -3.41 -9.53
N SER A 84 0.76 -2.27 -9.16
CA SER A 84 0.66 -1.04 -9.95
C SER A 84 1.21 -1.21 -11.35
N TRP A 85 2.32 -1.94 -11.53
CA TRP A 85 2.88 -2.21 -12.86
C TRP A 85 1.91 -3.00 -13.74
N MET A 86 1.13 -3.92 -13.17
CA MET A 86 0.11 -4.72 -13.86
C MET A 86 -1.20 -3.96 -14.08
N SER A 87 -1.43 -2.83 -13.40
CA SER A 87 -2.67 -2.06 -13.50
C SER A 87 -2.95 -1.63 -14.96
N PRO A 88 -4.18 -1.82 -15.46
CA PRO A 88 -4.57 -1.34 -16.79
C PRO A 88 -4.71 0.19 -16.85
N THR A 89 -4.98 0.84 -15.72
CA THR A 89 -5.11 2.29 -15.64
C THR A 89 -3.75 2.94 -15.42
N LYS A 90 -3.39 3.90 -16.27
CA LYS A 90 -2.11 4.61 -16.19
C LYS A 90 -2.30 6.09 -16.47
N ILE A 91 -1.39 6.91 -15.92
CA ILE A 91 -1.26 8.29 -16.29
C ILE A 91 -0.64 8.39 -17.69
N ARG A 92 -1.25 9.17 -18.54
CA ARG A 92 -0.81 9.44 -19.92
C ARG A 92 -0.64 10.92 -20.14
N ARG A 93 0.40 11.29 -20.88
CA ARG A 93 0.65 12.64 -21.32
C ARG A 93 0.38 12.74 -22.82
N ASN A 94 -0.43 13.72 -23.21
CA ASN A 94 -0.55 14.13 -24.60
C ASN A 94 0.47 15.27 -24.84
N PRO A 95 1.44 15.10 -25.75
CA PRO A 95 2.44 16.14 -26.02
C PRO A 95 1.85 17.38 -26.70
N GLU A 96 0.81 17.24 -27.53
CA GLU A 96 0.27 18.36 -28.33
C GLU A 96 -0.23 19.54 -27.48
N PRO A 97 -1.11 19.35 -26.47
CA PRO A 97 -1.54 20.47 -25.64
C PRO A 97 -0.53 20.79 -24.50
N CYS A 98 0.56 20.04 -24.36
CA CYS A 98 1.52 20.21 -23.28
C CYS A 98 2.39 21.47 -23.54
N ILE A 99 2.49 22.34 -22.53
CA ILE A 99 3.30 23.57 -22.57
C ILE A 99 4.68 23.38 -21.91
N ASP A 100 5.11 22.18 -21.63
CA ASP A 100 6.40 21.78 -21.06
C ASP A 100 6.84 22.54 -19.78
N CYS A 101 5.87 22.95 -18.95
CA CYS A 101 6.12 23.73 -17.73
C CYS A 101 6.70 22.93 -16.55
N ALA A 102 6.84 21.61 -16.67
CA ALA A 102 7.36 20.68 -15.66
C ALA A 102 6.67 20.70 -14.27
N LYS A 103 5.52 21.37 -14.10
CA LYS A 103 4.77 21.40 -12.83
C LYS A 103 4.37 20.01 -12.37
N CYS A 104 3.97 19.14 -13.32
CA CYS A 104 3.58 17.76 -13.06
C CYS A 104 4.72 16.91 -12.47
N ALA A 105 5.95 17.09 -12.92
CA ALA A 105 7.11 16.38 -12.36
C ALA A 105 7.47 16.89 -10.97
N LYS A 106 7.35 18.22 -10.72
CA LYS A 106 7.60 18.82 -9.40
C LYS A 106 6.55 18.41 -8.36
N ALA A 107 5.29 18.28 -8.75
CA ALA A 107 4.20 17.86 -7.88
C ALA A 107 4.18 16.35 -7.59
N CYS A 108 4.95 15.54 -8.33
CA CYS A 108 4.94 14.10 -8.17
C CYS A 108 5.62 13.67 -6.85
N PRO A 109 4.90 13.06 -5.88
CA PRO A 109 5.49 12.63 -4.61
C PRO A 109 6.55 11.53 -4.79
N SER A 110 6.46 10.78 -5.90
CA SER A 110 7.46 9.76 -6.27
C SER A 110 8.62 10.32 -7.11
N SER A 111 8.65 11.63 -7.37
CA SER A 111 9.69 12.30 -8.18
C SER A 111 9.89 11.61 -9.53
N LEU A 112 8.81 11.29 -10.23
CA LEU A 112 8.85 10.72 -11.57
C LEU A 112 8.96 11.85 -12.61
N PRO A 113 9.72 11.66 -13.69
CA PRO A 113 9.83 12.63 -14.79
C PRO A 113 8.58 12.59 -15.68
N VAL A 114 7.44 12.97 -15.10
CA VAL A 114 6.12 12.94 -15.77
C VAL A 114 6.09 13.85 -17.02
N ASP A 115 6.86 14.94 -16.98
CA ASP A 115 7.05 15.90 -18.06
C ASP A 115 7.73 15.32 -19.32
N LYS A 116 8.51 14.24 -19.13
CA LYS A 116 9.29 13.62 -20.22
C LYS A 116 8.68 12.34 -20.77
N LEU A 117 7.72 11.76 -20.05
CA LEU A 117 7.13 10.48 -20.39
C LEU A 117 5.75 10.65 -21.00
N VAL A 118 5.48 10.00 -22.12
CA VAL A 118 4.13 9.94 -22.73
C VAL A 118 3.24 8.96 -21.97
N PHE A 119 3.83 7.90 -21.43
CA PHE A 119 3.14 6.84 -20.70
C PHE A 119 3.88 6.52 -19.40
N ILE A 120 3.22 6.70 -18.26
CA ILE A 120 3.84 6.50 -16.96
C ILE A 120 3.68 5.03 -16.53
N LYS A 121 4.59 4.19 -17.00
CA LYS A 121 4.68 2.78 -16.60
C LYS A 121 5.78 2.59 -15.55
N SER A 122 5.55 3.07 -14.35
CA SER A 122 6.49 2.96 -13.25
C SER A 122 5.85 2.27 -12.06
N VAL A 123 6.59 1.35 -11.43
CA VAL A 123 6.22 0.71 -10.16
C VAL A 123 6.12 1.69 -8.99
N GLU A 124 6.67 2.89 -9.16
CA GLU A 124 6.62 3.96 -8.15
C GLU A 124 5.40 4.87 -8.32
N CYS A 125 4.62 4.70 -9.39
CA CYS A 125 3.42 5.50 -9.63
C CYS A 125 2.26 4.95 -8.82
N THR A 126 1.79 5.72 -7.85
CA THR A 126 0.65 5.37 -7.00
C THR A 126 -0.71 5.74 -7.60
N GLY A 127 -0.71 6.42 -8.76
CA GLY A 127 -1.96 6.89 -9.38
C GLY A 127 -2.70 7.98 -8.59
N CYS A 128 -1.98 8.77 -7.78
CA CYS A 128 -2.56 9.80 -6.89
C CYS A 128 -3.22 10.97 -7.62
N LEU A 129 -3.04 11.10 -8.94
CA LEU A 129 -3.58 12.16 -9.80
C LEU A 129 -3.05 13.58 -9.50
N GLU A 130 -2.13 13.77 -8.59
CA GLU A 130 -1.58 15.08 -8.24
C GLU A 130 -0.97 15.79 -9.47
N CYS A 131 -0.24 15.04 -10.30
CA CYS A 131 0.30 15.58 -11.56
C CYS A 131 -0.78 16.03 -12.55
N VAL A 132 -1.95 15.41 -12.52
CA VAL A 132 -3.10 15.79 -13.35
C VAL A 132 -3.75 17.04 -12.80
N ALA A 133 -3.93 17.13 -11.48
CA ALA A 133 -4.58 18.26 -10.80
C ALA A 133 -3.80 19.57 -10.96
N VAL A 134 -2.46 19.53 -10.97
CA VAL A 134 -1.63 20.74 -11.12
C VAL A 134 -1.35 21.13 -12.56
N CYS A 135 -1.80 20.34 -13.55
CA CYS A 135 -1.55 20.60 -14.96
C CYS A 135 -2.42 21.76 -15.45
N PRO A 136 -1.83 22.88 -15.90
CA PRO A 136 -2.61 24.03 -16.39
C PRO A 136 -3.16 23.84 -17.81
N ALA A 137 -2.61 22.83 -18.54
CA ALA A 137 -3.02 22.55 -19.91
C ALA A 137 -4.12 21.49 -19.91
N GLU A 138 -5.31 21.84 -20.38
CA GLU A 138 -6.44 20.92 -20.48
C GLU A 138 -6.10 19.71 -21.36
N CYS A 139 -6.49 18.53 -20.93
CA CYS A 139 -6.28 17.26 -21.65
C CYS A 139 -4.81 16.88 -21.89
N ALA A 140 -3.82 17.63 -21.35
CA ALA A 140 -2.41 17.29 -21.47
C ALA A 140 -2.01 16.08 -20.60
N LEU A 141 -2.64 15.94 -19.42
CA LEU A 141 -2.45 14.80 -18.53
C LEU A 141 -3.80 14.22 -18.13
N TYR A 142 -3.91 12.91 -18.19
CA TYR A 142 -5.12 12.20 -17.81
C TYR A 142 -4.82 10.78 -17.38
N MET A 143 -5.71 10.18 -16.56
CA MET A 143 -5.69 8.75 -16.29
C MET A 143 -6.60 8.06 -17.31
N GLY A 144 -6.05 7.09 -18.05
CA GLY A 144 -6.79 6.37 -19.09
C GLY A 144 -6.55 4.87 -19.05
N LEU A 145 -7.54 4.10 -19.52
CA LEU A 145 -7.38 2.69 -19.86
C LEU A 145 -6.81 2.54 -21.27
N PRO A 146 -5.99 1.52 -21.55
CA PRO A 146 -5.44 1.26 -22.87
C PRO A 146 -6.52 0.93 -23.92
N THR A 147 -7.65 0.36 -23.46
CA THR A 147 -8.77 -0.07 -24.29
C THR A 147 -9.76 1.05 -24.62
N LEU A 148 -9.74 2.15 -23.89
CA LEU A 148 -10.59 3.31 -24.14
C LEU A 148 -9.83 4.27 -25.05
N GLY A 149 -9.88 4.01 -26.36
CA GLY A 149 -9.32 4.91 -27.36
C GLY A 149 -9.91 6.31 -27.28
N ALA A 150 -9.20 7.29 -27.86
CA ALA A 150 -9.73 8.64 -28.03
C ALA A 150 -10.99 8.61 -28.91
N THR A 151 -12.09 9.17 -28.43
CA THR A 151 -13.27 9.41 -29.26
C THR A 151 -13.30 10.89 -29.60
N ASN A 152 -13.37 11.20 -30.90
CA ASN A 152 -13.39 12.58 -31.41
C ASN A 152 -12.17 13.45 -30.98
N GLY A 153 -10.97 12.85 -30.94
CA GLY A 153 -9.75 13.57 -30.58
C GLY A 153 -9.58 13.87 -29.08
N LYS A 154 -10.58 13.62 -28.25
CA LYS A 154 -10.48 13.80 -26.79
C LYS A 154 -10.18 12.48 -26.08
N PRO A 155 -9.18 12.44 -25.20
CA PRO A 155 -8.89 11.22 -24.42
C PRO A 155 -10.05 10.91 -23.48
N ARG A 156 -10.42 9.64 -23.39
CA ARG A 156 -11.42 9.18 -22.44
C ARG A 156 -10.77 9.07 -21.06
N ALA A 157 -10.76 10.19 -20.34
CA ALA A 157 -10.22 10.28 -18.99
C ALA A 157 -11.20 9.65 -17.99
N LEU A 158 -10.66 8.88 -17.04
CA LEU A 158 -11.41 8.45 -15.86
C LEU A 158 -11.45 9.62 -14.86
N PRO A 159 -12.62 10.16 -14.54
CA PRO A 159 -12.72 11.22 -13.56
C PRO A 159 -12.38 10.70 -12.15
N ALA A 160 -11.76 11.54 -11.33
CA ALA A 160 -11.32 11.17 -9.99
C ALA A 160 -12.47 10.64 -9.10
N TRP A 161 -13.67 11.22 -9.23
CA TRP A 161 -14.85 10.77 -8.48
C TRP A 161 -15.27 9.34 -8.85
N ALA A 162 -15.16 8.92 -10.12
CA ALA A 162 -15.49 7.56 -10.54
C ALA A 162 -14.50 6.54 -9.97
N MET A 163 -13.23 6.91 -9.85
CA MET A 163 -12.23 6.07 -9.17
C MET A 163 -12.52 5.97 -7.67
N ALA A 164 -12.80 7.09 -7.01
CA ALA A 164 -13.15 7.11 -5.60
C ALA A 164 -14.42 6.27 -5.34
N ALA A 165 -15.46 6.45 -6.15
CA ALA A 165 -16.69 5.67 -6.05
C ALA A 165 -16.41 4.16 -6.27
N GLY A 166 -15.61 3.80 -7.28
CA GLY A 166 -15.24 2.42 -7.55
C GLY A 166 -14.51 1.76 -6.36
N ILE A 167 -13.54 2.43 -5.76
CA ILE A 167 -12.83 1.96 -4.58
C ILE A 167 -13.78 1.80 -3.38
N THR A 168 -14.65 2.78 -3.17
CA THR A 168 -15.63 2.75 -2.08
C THR A 168 -16.62 1.60 -2.23
N VAL A 169 -17.17 1.41 -3.42
CA VAL A 169 -18.09 0.30 -3.75
C VAL A 169 -17.39 -1.05 -3.57
N LEU A 170 -16.15 -1.17 -4.05
CA LEU A 170 -15.37 -2.40 -3.90
C LEU A 170 -15.11 -2.70 -2.41
N PHE A 171 -14.69 -1.70 -1.64
CA PHE A 171 -14.41 -1.86 -0.21
C PHE A 171 -15.64 -2.30 0.57
N PHE A 172 -16.75 -1.55 0.47
CA PHE A 172 -18.01 -1.91 1.17
C PHE A 172 -18.65 -3.17 0.61
N GLY A 173 -18.47 -3.46 -0.67
CA GLY A 173 -18.92 -4.70 -1.29
C GLY A 173 -18.22 -5.94 -0.71
N ILE A 174 -16.90 -5.89 -0.58
CA ILE A 174 -16.11 -6.98 0.02
C ILE A 174 -16.45 -7.12 1.52
N ASP A 175 -16.53 -6.00 2.27
CA ASP A 175 -16.90 -5.99 3.68
C ASP A 175 -18.31 -6.58 3.89
N GLY A 176 -19.28 -6.13 3.09
CA GLY A 176 -20.65 -6.63 3.15
C GLY A 176 -20.75 -8.11 2.78
N LEU A 177 -20.02 -8.55 1.75
CA LEU A 177 -19.96 -9.96 1.35
C LEU A 177 -19.34 -10.81 2.47
N ALA A 178 -18.24 -10.38 3.07
CA ALA A 178 -17.58 -11.09 4.16
C ALA A 178 -18.50 -11.24 5.38
N LYS A 179 -19.28 -10.20 5.70
CA LYS A 179 -20.30 -10.23 6.76
C LYS A 179 -21.44 -11.17 6.43
N ALA A 180 -21.98 -11.10 5.21
CA ALA A 180 -23.08 -11.95 4.77
C ALA A 180 -22.73 -13.43 4.72
N THR A 181 -21.46 -13.76 4.37
CA THR A 181 -20.97 -15.14 4.31
C THR A 181 -20.43 -15.66 5.65
N GLY A 182 -20.47 -14.85 6.73
CA GLY A 182 -19.98 -15.22 8.06
C GLY A 182 -18.47 -15.25 8.21
N HIS A 183 -17.71 -14.82 7.18
CA HIS A 183 -16.24 -14.79 7.22
C HIS A 183 -15.67 -13.55 7.93
N TRP A 184 -16.52 -12.65 8.39
CA TRP A 184 -16.09 -11.44 9.09
C TRP A 184 -15.75 -11.66 10.56
N GLN A 185 -16.43 -12.62 11.20
CA GLN A 185 -16.25 -12.86 12.62
C GLN A 185 -15.11 -13.84 12.86
N THR A 186 -14.28 -13.54 13.86
CA THR A 186 -13.28 -14.48 14.32
C THR A 186 -13.94 -15.69 15.03
N PRO A 187 -13.47 -16.93 14.80
CA PRO A 187 -13.99 -18.10 15.47
C PRO A 187 -13.55 -18.20 16.94
N ILE A 188 -12.78 -17.24 17.45
CA ILE A 188 -12.25 -17.25 18.83
C ILE A 188 -13.38 -16.93 19.80
N PRO A 189 -13.65 -17.81 20.80
CA PRO A 189 -14.61 -17.51 21.84
C PRO A 189 -14.20 -16.25 22.62
N GLN A 190 -15.18 -15.38 22.88
CA GLN A 190 -14.92 -14.11 23.58
C GLN A 190 -14.32 -14.31 24.98
N SER A 191 -14.68 -15.41 25.66
CA SER A 191 -14.10 -15.79 26.96
C SER A 191 -12.60 -16.04 26.90
N VAL A 192 -12.11 -16.69 25.83
CA VAL A 192 -10.67 -16.95 25.61
C VAL A 192 -9.96 -15.64 25.38
N TYR A 193 -10.51 -14.76 24.52
CA TYR A 193 -9.94 -13.46 24.25
C TYR A 193 -9.85 -12.59 25.52
N GLN A 194 -10.93 -12.53 26.32
CA GLN A 194 -10.96 -11.79 27.58
C GLN A 194 -9.97 -12.32 28.64
N SER A 195 -9.66 -13.61 28.65
CA SER A 195 -8.67 -14.18 29.55
C SER A 195 -7.22 -13.89 29.12
N LEU A 196 -6.98 -13.75 27.81
CA LEU A 196 -5.64 -13.51 27.26
C LEU A 196 -5.24 -12.03 27.28
N VAL A 197 -6.19 -11.10 27.09
CA VAL A 197 -5.91 -9.67 27.01
C VAL A 197 -5.19 -9.10 28.25
N PRO A 198 -5.59 -9.41 29.49
CA PRO A 198 -4.89 -8.92 30.69
C PRO A 198 -3.43 -9.38 30.78
N ASN A 199 -3.13 -10.55 30.21
CA ASN A 199 -1.81 -11.18 30.23
C ASN A 199 -1.07 -11.05 28.89
N ALA A 200 -1.48 -10.11 28.05
CA ALA A 200 -0.93 -9.95 26.71
C ALA A 200 0.60 -9.76 26.70
N ASP A 201 1.16 -9.06 27.68
CA ASP A 201 2.60 -8.80 27.75
C ASP A 201 3.42 -10.07 28.04
N GLN A 202 2.83 -11.05 28.72
CA GLN A 202 3.45 -12.33 29.05
C GLN A 202 3.40 -13.36 27.90
N ALA A 203 2.53 -13.15 26.92
CA ALA A 203 2.43 -14.03 25.77
C ALA A 203 3.71 -13.94 24.92
N ALA A 204 4.58 -14.95 25.03
CA ALA A 204 5.83 -15.03 24.30
C ALA A 204 5.57 -15.33 22.81
N HIS A 205 6.41 -14.72 21.94
CA HIS A 205 6.48 -15.08 20.53
C HIS A 205 7.20 -16.42 20.41
N SER A 206 6.44 -17.53 20.45
CA SER A 206 7.00 -18.84 20.11
C SER A 206 7.19 -18.91 18.61
N MET A 207 8.42 -19.11 18.14
CA MET A 207 8.63 -19.42 16.73
C MET A 207 7.98 -20.79 16.46
N PRO A 208 7.18 -20.94 15.38
CA PRO A 208 6.73 -22.26 14.95
C PRO A 208 7.97 -23.12 14.75
N GLY A 209 7.99 -24.30 15.36
CA GLY A 209 9.16 -25.17 15.47
C GLY A 209 9.89 -25.34 14.14
N ARG A 210 11.22 -25.26 14.23
CA ARG A 210 12.11 -25.82 13.24
C ARG A 210 12.11 -27.32 13.38
#